data_f77e65614613c95dfdb1baa380058d2f
#
_entry.id   f77e65614613c95dfdb1baa380058d2f
#
_cell.length_a   1.000
_cell.length_b   1.000
_cell.length_c   1.000
_cell.angle_alpha   90.00
_cell.angle_beta   90.00
_cell.angle_gamma   90.00
#
_symmetry.space_group_name_H-M   'P 1'
#
loop_
_entity.id
_entity.type
_entity.pdbx_description
1 polymer ?
#
loop_
_entity_poly.entity_id
_entity_poly.type
_entity_poly.pdbx_seq_one_letter_code
_entity_poly.pdbx_strand_id
1 'polypeptide(L)'
;MSVVSKTIKYLLDKNISVSTAESCTGGLLAAEFTAVSGISKIYKTGLITYSNDSKIKNLKVKPSTIKRYGAVSRQVCAQMCLHLHKISKSQLTFSTTG
;
A
#
# COMPACT_ATOMS: atom_id res chain seq x y z
N MET A 1 17.25 -15.93 -1.73
CA MET A 1 16.53 -14.65 -1.52
C MET A 1 15.28 -14.63 -2.37
N SER A 2 14.14 -14.29 -1.80
CA SER A 2 12.86 -14.23 -2.50
C SER A 2 12.81 -13.06 -3.50
N VAL A 3 11.87 -13.12 -4.44
CA VAL A 3 11.60 -12.02 -5.37
C VAL A 3 11.25 -10.75 -4.60
N VAL A 4 10.46 -10.88 -3.52
CA VAL A 4 10.06 -9.74 -2.69
C VAL A 4 11.28 -9.08 -2.07
N SER A 5 12.14 -9.85 -1.42
CA SER A 5 13.37 -9.33 -0.81
C SER A 5 14.29 -8.67 -1.82
N LYS A 6 14.45 -9.27 -3.00
CA LYS A 6 15.27 -8.71 -4.08
C LYS A 6 14.71 -7.37 -4.55
N THR A 7 13.39 -7.30 -4.73
CA THR A 7 12.71 -6.07 -5.16
C THR A 7 12.90 -4.96 -4.14
N ILE A 8 12.70 -5.26 -2.86
CA ILE A 8 12.84 -4.29 -1.77
C ILE A 8 14.28 -3.77 -1.71
N LYS A 9 15.27 -4.65 -1.81
CA LYS A 9 16.68 -4.24 -1.83
C LYS A 9 17.00 -3.37 -3.02
N TYR A 10 16.44 -3.67 -4.19
CA TYR A 10 16.61 -2.84 -5.38
C TYR A 10 16.07 -1.42 -5.14
N LEU A 11 14.87 -1.31 -4.57
CA LEU A 11 14.27 -0.01 -4.26
C LEU A 11 15.11 0.76 -3.25
N LEU A 12 15.63 0.07 -2.25
CA LEU A 12 16.52 0.68 -1.25
C LEU A 12 17.81 1.19 -1.90
N ASP A 13 18.45 0.38 -2.73
CA ASP A 13 19.68 0.76 -3.44
C ASP A 13 19.45 1.96 -4.36
N LYS A 14 18.29 2.06 -4.99
CA LYS A 14 17.93 3.17 -5.88
C LYS A 14 17.35 4.37 -5.12
N ASN A 15 17.20 4.27 -3.80
CA ASN A 15 16.63 5.31 -2.96
C ASN A 15 15.23 5.75 -3.42
N ILE A 16 14.40 4.77 -3.80
CA ILE A 16 13.02 5.02 -4.23
C ILE A 16 12.11 4.91 -3.02
N SER A 17 11.44 6.01 -2.67
CA SER A 17 10.53 6.02 -1.52
C SER A 17 9.26 5.23 -1.80
N VAL A 18 8.79 4.52 -0.77
CA VAL A 18 7.68 3.57 -0.88
C VAL A 18 6.71 3.74 0.27
N SER A 19 5.44 3.56 -0.02
CA SER A 19 4.37 3.43 0.98
C SER A 19 3.42 2.31 0.56
N THR A 20 2.74 1.73 1.54
CA THR A 20 1.83 0.61 1.31
C THR A 20 0.46 0.85 1.93
N ALA A 21 -0.57 0.35 1.27
CA ALA A 21 -1.94 0.32 1.79
C ALA A 21 -2.46 -1.10 1.64
N GLU A 22 -2.85 -1.71 2.75
CA GLU A 22 -3.24 -3.11 2.77
C GLU A 22 -4.65 -3.30 3.31
N SER A 23 -5.32 -4.30 2.80
CA SER A 23 -6.60 -4.79 3.31
C SER A 23 -6.44 -6.26 3.70
N CYS A 24 -6.64 -7.16 2.77
CA CYS A 24 -6.61 -8.61 3.04
C CYS A 24 -5.31 -9.13 3.61
N THR A 25 -4.19 -8.52 3.29
CA THR A 25 -2.87 -8.92 3.77
C THR A 25 -2.56 -8.47 5.20
N GLY A 26 -3.34 -7.53 5.73
CA GLY A 26 -3.31 -7.16 7.15
C GLY A 26 -1.97 -6.67 7.69
N GLY A 27 -1.08 -6.18 6.84
CA GLY A 27 0.24 -5.68 7.24
C GLY A 27 1.39 -6.59 6.83
N LEU A 28 1.12 -7.71 6.17
CA LEU A 28 2.18 -8.64 5.75
C LEU A 28 3.14 -7.99 4.73
N LEU A 29 2.62 -7.17 3.83
CA LEU A 29 3.48 -6.47 2.86
C LEU A 29 4.38 -5.47 3.57
N ALA A 30 3.83 -4.68 4.49
CA ALA A 30 4.60 -3.76 5.32
C ALA A 30 5.70 -4.50 6.09
N ALA A 31 5.37 -5.67 6.65
CA ALA A 31 6.34 -6.48 7.39
C ALA A 31 7.49 -6.95 6.49
N GLU A 32 7.21 -7.30 5.24
CA GLU A 32 8.27 -7.68 4.28
C GLU A 32 9.24 -6.52 4.05
N PHE A 33 8.74 -5.29 3.93
CA PHE A 33 9.59 -4.11 3.81
C PHE A 33 10.43 -3.90 5.07
N THR A 34 9.78 -3.89 6.23
CA THR A 34 10.45 -3.55 7.48
C THR A 34 11.43 -4.64 7.96
N ALA A 35 11.40 -5.81 7.36
CA ALA A 35 12.38 -6.86 7.63
C ALA A 35 13.76 -6.55 7.00
N VAL A 36 13.83 -5.60 6.08
CA VAL A 36 15.08 -5.26 5.40
C VAL A 36 15.82 -4.18 6.19
N SER A 37 17.09 -4.44 6.52
CA SER A 37 17.92 -3.50 7.26
C SER A 37 18.09 -2.19 6.47
N GLY A 38 17.95 -1.06 7.17
CA GLY A 38 18.11 0.25 6.56
C GLY A 38 16.89 0.78 5.83
N ILE A 39 15.78 0.05 5.86
CA ILE A 39 14.58 0.35 5.07
C ILE A 39 13.94 1.69 5.45
N SER A 40 14.19 2.20 6.64
CA SER A 40 13.63 3.49 7.07
C SER A 40 14.02 4.65 6.16
N LYS A 41 15.07 4.50 5.37
CA LYS A 41 15.47 5.51 4.38
C LYS A 41 14.40 5.72 3.31
N ILE A 42 13.66 4.68 2.96
CA ILE A 42 12.70 4.72 1.85
C ILE A 42 11.26 4.41 2.23
N TYR A 43 11.03 3.57 3.24
CA TYR A 43 9.68 3.18 3.63
C TYR A 43 9.06 4.28 4.51
N LYS A 44 8.04 4.96 3.97
CA LYS A 44 7.46 6.16 4.60
C LYS A 44 6.28 5.85 5.51
N THR A 45 5.31 5.09 5.03
CA THR A 45 4.12 4.76 5.79
C THR A 45 3.43 3.52 5.25
N GLY A 46 2.71 2.84 6.13
CA GLY A 46 1.84 1.74 5.77
C GLY A 46 0.51 1.91 6.48
N LEU A 47 -0.57 1.77 5.74
CA LEU A 47 -1.93 1.84 6.28
C LEU A 47 -2.61 0.49 6.09
N ILE A 48 -3.30 0.06 7.12
CA ILE A 48 -4.13 -1.15 7.06
C ILE A 48 -5.58 -0.67 7.10
N THR A 49 -6.22 -0.65 5.94
CA THR A 49 -7.60 -0.20 5.79
C THR A 49 -8.49 -1.41 5.52
N TYR A 50 -8.67 -2.23 6.54
CA TYR A 50 -9.31 -3.52 6.40
C TYR A 50 -10.80 -3.42 6.10
N SER A 51 -11.52 -2.56 6.83
CA SER A 51 -12.96 -2.37 6.64
C SER A 51 -13.26 -1.41 5.49
N ASN A 52 -14.48 -1.48 4.96
CA ASN A 52 -14.93 -0.51 3.96
C ASN A 52 -14.92 0.91 4.51
N ASP A 53 -15.34 1.07 5.77
CA ASP A 53 -15.32 2.38 6.43
C ASP A 53 -13.90 2.95 6.50
N SER A 54 -12.92 2.12 6.85
CA SER A 54 -11.52 2.55 6.89
C SER A 54 -10.99 2.94 5.51
N LYS A 55 -11.36 2.19 4.46
CA LYS A 55 -11.00 2.54 3.09
C LYS A 55 -11.54 3.92 2.70
N ILE A 56 -12.78 4.19 3.07
CA ILE A 56 -13.44 5.47 2.78
C ILE A 56 -12.80 6.61 3.57
N LYS A 57 -12.64 6.43 4.86
CA LYS A 57 -12.11 7.48 5.75
C LYS A 57 -10.65 7.79 5.49
N ASN A 58 -9.81 6.77 5.41
CA ASN A 58 -8.36 6.95 5.40
C ASN A 58 -7.76 7.04 4.00
N LEU A 59 -8.38 6.43 3.01
CA LEU A 59 -7.86 6.41 1.64
C LEU A 59 -8.84 7.00 0.63
N LYS A 60 -9.89 7.65 1.10
CA LYS A 60 -10.86 8.37 0.25
C LYS A 60 -11.44 7.51 -0.88
N VAL A 61 -11.56 6.21 -0.62
CA VAL A 61 -12.26 5.33 -1.56
C VAL A 61 -13.72 5.78 -1.60
N LYS A 62 -14.25 5.93 -2.80
CA LYS A 62 -15.63 6.40 -2.96
C LYS A 62 -16.61 5.29 -2.55
N PRO A 63 -17.60 5.60 -1.68
CA PRO A 63 -18.63 4.61 -1.34
C PRO A 63 -19.35 4.05 -2.57
N SER A 64 -19.55 4.87 -3.59
CA SER A 64 -20.16 4.44 -4.86
C SER A 64 -19.34 3.39 -5.59
N THR A 65 -18.01 3.48 -5.50
CA THR A 65 -17.10 2.51 -6.12
C THR A 65 -17.23 1.15 -5.41
N ILE A 66 -17.26 1.17 -4.09
CA ILE A 66 -17.43 -0.05 -3.30
C ILE A 66 -18.81 -0.68 -3.61
N LYS A 67 -19.84 0.13 -3.70
CA LYS A 67 -21.19 -0.36 -3.98
C LYS A 67 -21.28 -1.00 -5.37
N ARG A 68 -20.66 -0.39 -6.36
CA ARG A 68 -20.73 -0.84 -7.75
C ARG A 68 -19.84 -2.04 -8.04
N TYR A 69 -18.59 -2.02 -7.55
CA TYR A 69 -17.58 -3.02 -7.92
C TYR A 69 -17.20 -3.96 -6.78
N GLY A 70 -17.62 -3.65 -5.54
CA GLY A 70 -17.20 -4.39 -4.36
C GLY A 70 -15.84 -3.95 -3.86
N ALA A 71 -15.56 -4.25 -2.59
CA ALA A 71 -14.29 -3.90 -1.96
C ALA A 71 -13.10 -4.63 -2.61
N VAL A 72 -13.34 -5.84 -3.11
CA VAL A 72 -12.34 -6.67 -3.79
C VAL A 72 -12.45 -6.39 -5.28
N SER A 73 -11.84 -5.30 -5.71
CA SER A 73 -11.91 -4.88 -7.12
C SER A 73 -10.69 -4.06 -7.50
N ARG A 74 -10.41 -4.06 -8.79
CA ARG A 74 -9.35 -3.21 -9.37
C ARG A 74 -9.62 -1.73 -9.06
N GLN A 75 -10.88 -1.31 -9.16
CA GLN A 75 -11.27 0.08 -8.97
C GLN A 75 -11.00 0.55 -7.55
N VAL A 76 -11.37 -0.25 -6.55
CA VAL A 76 -11.10 0.08 -5.15
C VAL A 76 -9.60 0.07 -4.87
N CYS A 77 -8.88 -0.94 -5.35
CA CYS A 77 -7.44 -1.02 -5.17
C CYS A 77 -6.72 0.19 -5.78
N ALA A 78 -7.13 0.62 -6.96
CA ALA A 78 -6.57 1.80 -7.61
C ALA A 78 -6.82 3.08 -6.80
N GLN A 79 -8.03 3.26 -6.26
CA GLN A 79 -8.33 4.43 -5.42
C GLN A 79 -7.51 4.44 -4.13
N MET A 80 -7.32 3.27 -3.49
CA MET A 80 -6.46 3.14 -2.33
C MET A 80 -5.04 3.60 -2.66
N CYS A 81 -4.51 3.10 -3.74
CA CYS A 81 -3.13 3.38 -4.17
C CYS A 81 -2.92 4.85 -4.52
N LEU A 82 -3.82 5.41 -5.31
CA LEU A 82 -3.73 6.81 -5.74
C LEU A 82 -3.81 7.79 -4.58
N HIS A 83 -4.72 7.55 -3.64
CA HIS A 83 -4.84 8.44 -2.49
C HIS A 83 -3.65 8.30 -1.55
N LEU A 84 -3.16 7.08 -1.35
CA LEU A 84 -1.94 6.86 -0.58
C LEU A 84 -0.76 7.63 -1.19
N HIS A 85 -0.65 7.61 -2.51
CA HIS A 85 0.39 8.37 -3.21
C HIS A 85 0.30 9.87 -2.91
N LYS A 86 -0.92 10.41 -2.94
CA LYS A 86 -1.14 11.83 -2.63
C LYS A 86 -0.72 12.21 -1.21
N ILE A 87 -1.11 11.42 -0.22
CA ILE A 87 -0.85 11.76 1.19
C ILE A 87 0.56 11.44 1.64
N SER A 88 1.15 10.37 1.12
CA SER A 88 2.51 9.95 1.51
C SER A 88 3.59 10.68 0.74
N LYS A 89 3.28 11.13 -0.47
CA LYS A 89 4.25 11.71 -1.41
C LYS A 89 5.40 10.77 -1.74
N SER A 90 5.20 9.47 -1.51
CA SER A 90 6.17 8.45 -1.91
C SER A 90 6.24 8.35 -3.42
N GLN A 91 7.42 8.03 -3.95
CA GLN A 91 7.60 7.85 -5.38
C GLN A 91 6.83 6.63 -5.89
N LEU A 92 6.72 5.60 -5.06
CA LEU A 92 6.04 4.36 -5.41
C LEU A 92 5.08 3.98 -4.28
N THR A 93 3.88 3.56 -4.64
CA THR A 93 2.89 3.06 -3.68
C THR A 93 2.36 1.72 -4.14
N PHE A 94 2.08 0.85 -3.17
CA PHE A 94 1.45 -0.44 -3.41
C PHE A 94 0.17 -0.52 -2.60
N SER A 95 -0.84 -1.15 -3.17
CA SER A 95 -2.07 -1.45 -2.45
C SER A 95 -2.51 -2.88 -2.69
N THR A 96 -3.18 -3.46 -1.70
CA THR A 96 -3.74 -4.80 -1.78
C THR A 96 -5.20 -4.78 -1.32
N THR A 97 -6.04 -5.50 -2.03
CA THR A 97 -7.41 -5.82 -1.61
C THR A 97 -7.77 -7.16 -2.22
N GLY A 98 -8.42 -8.01 -1.42
CA GLY A 98 -8.69 -9.35 -1.90
C GLY A 98 -9.51 -10.19 -0.97
#